data_17cc81260e6c1acd14376dafba179ed9
#
_entry.id   17cc81260e6c1acd14376dafba179ed9
#
_cell.length_a   1.000
_cell.length_b   1.000
_cell.length_c   1.000
_cell.angle_alpha   90.00
_cell.angle_beta   90.00
_cell.angle_gamma   90.00
#
_symmetry.space_group_name_H-M   'P 1'
#
loop_
_entity.id
_entity.type
_entity.pdbx_description
1 polymer ?
#
loop_
_entity_poly.entity_id
_entity_poly.type
_entity_poly.pdbx_seq_one_letter_code
_entity_poly.pdbx_strand_id
1 'polypeptide(L)'
;AMLDAVVRDRPAFLTNNSQHMGWANSAALAAAGITRDTPDPANGRIERDAAGEPTGVLQEAAMDLMRRVIPPRPVDEQVEDLRAALREMNRLGITGYEDAAVRTEWVDAYLALGRAGPAGMRVNLCLYFDPAGDDDAQLARFEQLRAQFAGTSVHAPCVKFVQDGA
;
A
#
# COMPACT_ATOMS: atom_id res chain seq x y z
N ALA A 1 9.83 21.47 8.10
CA ALA A 1 9.52 21.08 6.70
C ALA A 1 8.47 22.02 6.11
N MET A 2 8.43 22.19 4.76
CA MET A 2 7.37 23.02 4.13
C MET A 2 5.96 22.51 4.46
N LEU A 3 5.79 21.20 4.64
CA LEU A 3 4.51 20.61 5.00
C LEU A 3 4.03 21.04 6.39
N ASP A 4 4.93 21.40 7.32
CA ASP A 4 4.57 21.93 8.63
C ASP A 4 3.88 23.31 8.55
N ALA A 5 4.07 24.04 7.45
CA ALA A 5 3.37 25.30 7.25
C ALA A 5 1.87 25.11 7.02
N VAL A 6 1.47 23.93 6.55
CA VAL A 6 0.07 23.59 6.21
C VAL A 6 -0.55 22.70 7.26
N VAL A 7 0.19 21.68 7.74
CA VAL A 7 -0.31 20.71 8.73
C VAL A 7 0.71 20.61 9.86
N ARG A 8 0.41 21.26 11.01
CA ARG A 8 1.31 21.30 12.18
C ARG A 8 0.84 20.44 13.35
N ASP A 9 -0.44 20.21 13.44
CA ASP A 9 -1.14 19.67 14.62
C ASP A 9 -1.24 18.14 14.65
N ARG A 10 -0.86 17.49 13.56
CA ARG A 10 -0.97 16.05 13.41
C ARG A 10 0.08 15.50 12.43
N PRO A 11 0.45 14.21 12.54
CA PRO A 11 1.30 13.55 11.56
C PRO A 11 0.66 13.60 10.16
N ALA A 12 1.45 13.93 9.16
CA ALA A 12 1.05 13.92 7.76
C ALA A 12 2.15 13.29 6.90
N PHE A 13 1.75 12.35 6.06
CA PHE A 13 2.61 11.68 5.10
C PHE A 13 1.91 11.58 3.76
N LEU A 14 2.54 12.09 2.71
CA LEU A 14 2.01 12.12 1.35
C LEU A 14 2.95 11.34 0.44
N THR A 15 2.42 10.48 -0.41
CA THR A 15 3.19 9.80 -1.45
C THR A 15 3.05 10.55 -2.78
N ASN A 16 4.11 10.55 -3.57
CA ASN A 16 4.05 11.08 -4.92
C ASN A 16 3.31 10.11 -5.87
N ASN A 17 3.00 10.56 -7.07
CA ASN A 17 2.24 9.77 -8.04
C ASN A 17 2.98 8.50 -8.50
N SER A 18 4.32 8.51 -8.54
CA SER A 18 5.11 7.31 -8.87
C SER A 18 5.21 6.31 -7.74
N GLN A 19 4.83 6.71 -6.52
CA GLN A 19 4.94 5.93 -5.27
C GLN A 19 6.39 5.57 -4.84
N HIS A 20 7.40 6.19 -5.46
CA HIS A 20 8.81 6.01 -5.11
C HIS A 20 9.32 7.00 -4.07
N MET A 21 8.54 8.02 -3.74
CA MET A 21 8.87 9.01 -2.72
C MET A 21 7.66 9.33 -1.85
N GLY A 22 7.94 9.54 -0.57
CA GLY A 22 6.99 10.07 0.39
C GLY A 22 7.51 11.34 1.05
N TRP A 23 6.60 12.19 1.50
CA TRP A 23 6.89 13.44 2.16
C TRP A 23 6.17 13.51 3.50
N ALA A 24 6.94 13.52 4.57
CA ALA A 24 6.49 13.58 5.95
C ALA A 24 6.65 15.00 6.53
N ASN A 25 5.72 15.40 7.37
CA ASN A 25 5.92 16.57 8.22
C ASN A 25 6.72 16.21 9.48
N SER A 26 7.13 17.22 10.27
CA SER A 26 7.92 17.00 11.49
C SER A 26 7.20 16.11 12.52
N ALA A 27 5.89 16.23 12.64
CA ALA A 27 5.10 15.38 13.54
C ALA A 27 5.09 13.92 13.10
N ALA A 28 5.06 13.65 11.78
CA ALA A 28 5.14 12.30 11.23
C ALA A 28 6.54 11.70 11.42
N LEU A 29 7.61 12.46 11.16
CA LEU A 29 8.98 12.01 11.44
C LEU A 29 9.16 11.65 12.91
N ALA A 30 8.66 12.48 13.83
CA ALA A 30 8.71 12.22 15.26
C ALA A 30 7.92 10.95 15.65
N ALA A 31 6.73 10.77 15.09
CA ALA A 31 5.91 9.57 15.33
C ALA A 31 6.60 8.28 14.84
N ALA A 32 7.38 8.36 13.75
CA ALA A 32 8.15 7.25 13.22
C ALA A 32 9.52 7.07 13.89
N GLY A 33 9.90 7.96 14.82
CA GLY A 33 11.22 7.95 15.46
C GLY A 33 12.37 8.25 14.49
N ILE A 34 12.09 8.95 13.38
CA ILE A 34 13.10 9.29 12.37
C ILE A 34 13.83 10.56 12.83
N THR A 35 15.12 10.42 13.08
CA THR A 35 16.04 11.47 13.53
C THR A 35 17.25 11.58 12.60
N ARG A 36 18.15 12.52 12.91
CA ARG A 36 19.44 12.64 12.21
C ARG A 36 20.29 11.37 12.27
N ASP A 37 20.13 10.59 13.35
CA ASP A 37 20.92 9.39 13.61
C ASP A 37 20.26 8.11 13.06
N THR A 38 19.06 8.20 12.52
CA THR A 38 18.36 7.07 11.89
C THR A 38 19.11 6.67 10.62
N PRO A 39 19.62 5.42 10.50
CA PRO A 39 20.33 5.01 9.30
C PRO A 39 19.36 4.88 8.11
N ASP A 40 19.90 5.09 6.92
CA ASP A 40 19.16 4.76 5.69
C ASP A 40 18.96 3.24 5.61
N PRO A 41 17.75 2.77 5.33
CA PRO A 41 17.52 1.35 5.13
C PRO A 41 18.15 0.87 3.80
N ALA A 42 18.39 -0.42 3.69
CA ALA A 42 18.81 -1.02 2.43
C ALA A 42 17.78 -0.66 1.33
N ASN A 43 18.27 -0.23 0.17
CA ASN A 43 17.42 0.23 -0.96
C ASN A 43 16.47 1.40 -0.62
N GLY A 44 16.83 2.26 0.35
CA GLY A 44 16.05 3.43 0.69
C GLY A 44 16.92 4.58 1.16
N ARG A 45 16.39 5.82 1.09
CA ARG A 45 17.10 7.02 1.50
C ARG A 45 16.21 7.95 2.30
N ILE A 46 16.73 8.41 3.42
CA ILE A 46 16.17 9.54 4.18
C ILE A 46 16.90 10.80 3.72
N GLU A 47 16.22 11.70 3.03
CA GLU A 47 16.83 12.94 2.61
C GLU A 47 17.11 13.85 3.81
N ARG A 48 18.33 14.40 3.86
CA ARG A 48 18.81 15.27 4.93
C ARG A 48 19.29 16.60 4.40
N ASP A 49 19.16 17.63 5.21
CA ASP A 49 19.72 18.96 4.94
C ASP A 49 21.23 19.01 5.24
N ALA A 50 21.83 20.18 5.04
CA ALA A 50 23.26 20.39 5.28
C ALA A 50 23.68 20.23 6.77
N ALA A 51 22.74 20.30 7.71
CA ALA A 51 22.96 20.05 9.13
C ALA A 51 22.77 18.55 9.50
N GLY A 52 22.38 17.71 8.53
CA GLY A 52 22.10 16.30 8.74
C GLY A 52 20.69 16.01 9.24
N GLU A 53 19.81 17.01 9.35
CA GLU A 53 18.44 16.81 9.80
C GLU A 53 17.55 16.29 8.66
N PRO A 54 16.62 15.33 8.95
CA PRO A 54 15.68 14.83 7.96
C PRO A 54 14.80 15.95 7.38
N THR A 55 14.77 16.08 6.07
CA THR A 55 13.94 17.10 5.37
C THR A 55 12.45 16.73 5.35
N GLY A 56 12.15 15.47 5.62
CA GLY A 56 10.82 14.85 5.47
C GLY A 56 10.67 14.03 4.21
N VAL A 57 11.57 14.13 3.24
CA VAL A 57 11.53 13.32 2.02
C VAL A 57 12.14 11.95 2.29
N LEU A 58 11.36 10.91 2.03
CA LEU A 58 11.73 9.51 2.15
C LEU A 58 11.61 8.83 0.78
N GLN A 59 12.63 8.09 0.40
CA GLN A 59 12.71 7.43 -0.90
C GLN A 59 12.73 5.91 -0.72
N GLU A 60 12.03 5.20 -1.60
CA GLU A 60 11.97 3.75 -1.68
C GLU A 60 11.70 3.09 -0.31
N ALA A 61 12.54 2.15 0.12
CA ALA A 61 12.38 1.42 1.38
C ALA A 61 12.39 2.33 2.63
N ALA A 62 12.86 3.58 2.54
CA ALA A 62 12.73 4.52 3.65
C ALA A 62 11.27 4.90 3.95
N MET A 63 10.37 4.77 2.97
CA MET A 63 8.94 4.99 3.18
C MET A 63 8.32 3.96 4.14
N ASP A 64 8.90 2.76 4.26
CA ASP A 64 8.41 1.72 5.15
C ASP A 64 8.56 2.10 6.63
N LEU A 65 9.49 3.00 6.96
CA LEU A 65 9.60 3.56 8.31
C LEU A 65 8.31 4.30 8.71
N MET A 66 7.68 4.98 7.74
CA MET A 66 6.39 5.65 7.96
C MET A 66 5.23 4.66 7.95
N ARG A 67 5.21 3.70 7.03
CA ARG A 67 4.14 2.70 6.91
C ARG A 67 3.93 1.90 8.20
N ARG A 68 5.01 1.64 8.95
CA ARG A 68 4.95 0.90 10.24
C ARG A 68 4.18 1.63 11.34
N VAL A 69 4.09 2.95 11.28
CA VAL A 69 3.42 3.78 12.31
C VAL A 69 2.06 4.30 11.85
N ILE A 70 1.72 4.13 10.58
CA ILE A 70 0.37 4.42 10.07
C ILE A 70 -0.55 3.30 10.54
N PRO A 71 -1.61 3.59 11.32
CA PRO A 71 -2.54 2.56 11.75
C PRO A 71 -3.23 1.91 10.55
N PRO A 72 -3.43 0.59 10.56
CA PRO A 72 -4.18 -0.08 9.51
C PRO A 72 -5.61 0.46 9.46
N ARG A 73 -6.14 0.65 8.26
CA ARG A 73 -7.54 1.03 8.08
C ARG A 73 -8.45 -0.15 8.39
N PRO A 74 -9.60 0.06 9.02
CA PRO A 74 -10.62 -0.97 9.20
C PRO A 74 -11.06 -1.57 7.86
N VAL A 75 -11.35 -2.88 7.85
CA VAL A 75 -11.71 -3.60 6.61
C VAL A 75 -12.99 -3.05 5.98
N ASP A 76 -13.97 -2.68 6.78
CA ASP A 76 -15.23 -2.08 6.33
C ASP A 76 -15.01 -0.74 5.61
N GLU A 77 -14.11 0.12 6.12
CA GLU A 77 -13.73 1.35 5.43
C GLU A 77 -13.00 1.07 4.11
N GLN A 78 -12.10 0.08 4.10
CA GLN A 78 -11.43 -0.35 2.86
C GLN A 78 -12.42 -0.86 1.82
N VAL A 79 -13.45 -1.61 2.24
CA VAL A 79 -14.52 -2.09 1.35
C VAL A 79 -15.31 -0.92 0.75
N GLU A 80 -15.62 0.11 1.54
CA GLU A 80 -16.31 1.30 1.03
C GLU A 80 -15.45 2.08 0.04
N ASP A 81 -14.13 2.18 0.26
CA ASP A 81 -13.20 2.78 -0.70
C ASP A 81 -13.17 2.01 -2.03
N LEU A 82 -13.07 0.66 -1.95
CA LEU A 82 -13.12 -0.20 -3.14
C LEU A 82 -14.45 0.01 -3.90
N ARG A 83 -15.57 0.02 -3.20
CA ARG A 83 -16.88 0.28 -3.82
C ARG A 83 -16.96 1.66 -4.47
N ALA A 84 -16.40 2.68 -3.84
CA ALA A 84 -16.37 4.03 -4.40
C ALA A 84 -15.53 4.07 -5.69
N ALA A 85 -14.34 3.45 -5.68
CA ALA A 85 -13.48 3.33 -6.85
C ALA A 85 -14.17 2.57 -7.99
N LEU A 86 -14.82 1.44 -7.69
CA LEU A 86 -15.57 0.64 -8.67
C LEU A 86 -16.71 1.43 -9.30
N ARG A 87 -17.48 2.19 -8.51
CA ARG A 87 -18.54 3.04 -9.03
C ARG A 87 -18.01 4.09 -10.01
N GLU A 88 -16.88 4.71 -9.67
CA GLU A 88 -16.27 5.72 -10.54
C GLU A 88 -15.73 5.10 -11.83
N MET A 89 -15.06 3.96 -11.76
CA MET A 89 -14.61 3.23 -12.95
C MET A 89 -15.77 2.84 -13.86
N ASN A 90 -16.88 2.31 -13.28
CA ASN A 90 -18.08 1.99 -14.04
C ASN A 90 -18.70 3.22 -14.72
N ARG A 91 -18.73 4.36 -14.03
CA ARG A 91 -19.20 5.64 -14.59
C ARG A 91 -18.40 6.04 -15.82
N LEU A 92 -17.11 5.70 -15.87
CA LEU A 92 -16.22 5.93 -17.01
C LEU A 92 -16.28 4.82 -18.09
N GLY A 93 -17.16 3.83 -17.93
CA GLY A 93 -17.33 2.74 -18.88
C GLY A 93 -16.34 1.59 -18.72
N ILE A 94 -15.54 1.58 -17.64
CA ILE A 94 -14.62 0.48 -17.34
C ILE A 94 -15.41 -0.70 -16.78
N THR A 95 -15.28 -1.87 -17.41
CA THR A 95 -16.07 -3.08 -17.08
C THR A 95 -15.24 -4.16 -16.39
N GLY A 96 -13.97 -3.91 -16.18
CA GLY A 96 -13.08 -4.80 -15.44
C GLY A 96 -11.73 -4.16 -15.23
N TYR A 97 -11.06 -4.52 -14.15
CA TYR A 97 -9.70 -4.10 -13.88
C TYR A 97 -8.89 -5.21 -13.21
N GLU A 98 -7.60 -5.04 -13.22
CA GLU A 98 -6.64 -5.85 -12.49
C GLU A 98 -5.91 -4.98 -11.46
N ASP A 99 -5.92 -5.40 -10.19
CA ASP A 99 -4.99 -4.89 -9.20
C ASP A 99 -3.70 -5.71 -9.30
N ALA A 100 -2.69 -5.10 -9.89
CA ALA A 100 -1.46 -5.79 -10.30
C ALA A 100 -0.50 -6.10 -9.15
N ALA A 101 -0.78 -5.67 -7.91
CA ALA A 101 0.13 -5.87 -6.76
C ALA A 101 -0.61 -5.83 -5.42
N VAL A 102 -1.58 -6.72 -5.23
CA VAL A 102 -2.38 -6.77 -3.99
C VAL A 102 -1.53 -7.24 -2.83
N ARG A 103 -1.28 -6.35 -1.89
CA ARG A 103 -0.59 -6.64 -0.64
C ARG A 103 -1.55 -7.24 0.39
N THR A 104 -0.97 -7.88 1.41
CA THR A 104 -1.69 -8.63 2.44
C THR A 104 -2.80 -7.82 3.13
N GLU A 105 -2.55 -6.55 3.39
CA GLU A 105 -3.44 -5.65 4.10
C GLU A 105 -4.76 -5.34 3.37
N TRP A 106 -4.84 -5.62 2.05
CA TRP A 106 -6.04 -5.40 1.25
C TRP A 106 -6.85 -6.67 0.96
N VAL A 107 -6.26 -7.84 1.22
CA VAL A 107 -6.87 -9.13 0.88
C VAL A 107 -8.24 -9.32 1.54
N ASP A 108 -8.36 -8.98 2.83
CA ASP A 108 -9.62 -9.15 3.56
C ASP A 108 -10.72 -8.23 3.04
N ALA A 109 -10.38 -7.02 2.60
CA ALA A 109 -11.33 -6.11 1.97
C ALA A 109 -11.83 -6.65 0.64
N TYR A 110 -10.95 -7.21 -0.19
CA TYR A 110 -11.35 -7.86 -1.45
C TYR A 110 -12.18 -9.12 -1.22
N LEU A 111 -11.87 -9.92 -0.20
CA LEU A 111 -12.70 -11.08 0.18
C LEU A 111 -14.08 -10.63 0.64
N ALA A 112 -14.17 -9.62 1.47
CA ALA A 112 -15.45 -9.07 1.93
C ALA A 112 -16.25 -8.48 0.76
N LEU A 113 -15.60 -7.75 -0.13
CA LEU A 113 -16.21 -7.22 -1.35
C LEU A 113 -16.78 -8.35 -2.22
N GLY A 114 -15.98 -9.38 -2.50
CA GLY A 114 -16.39 -10.51 -3.34
C GLY A 114 -17.55 -11.32 -2.77
N ARG A 115 -17.60 -11.51 -1.45
CA ARG A 115 -18.67 -12.23 -0.73
C ARG A 115 -19.97 -11.43 -0.63
N ALA A 116 -19.89 -10.11 -0.66
CA ALA A 116 -21.06 -9.23 -0.58
C ALA A 116 -21.93 -9.25 -1.85
N GLY A 117 -21.49 -9.93 -2.92
CA GLY A 117 -22.21 -10.05 -4.18
C GLY A 117 -21.46 -9.46 -5.36
N PRO A 118 -22.16 -9.20 -6.48
CA PRO A 118 -21.53 -8.69 -7.68
C PRO A 118 -20.85 -7.32 -7.44
N ALA A 119 -19.56 -7.23 -7.76
CA ALA A 119 -18.80 -5.98 -7.65
C ALA A 119 -19.15 -4.93 -8.74
N GLY A 120 -20.07 -5.27 -9.66
CA GLY A 120 -20.46 -4.42 -10.79
C GLY A 120 -19.48 -4.46 -11.97
N MET A 121 -18.31 -5.11 -11.79
CA MET A 121 -17.32 -5.34 -12.84
C MET A 121 -16.48 -6.58 -12.52
N ARG A 122 -15.67 -7.01 -13.48
CA ARG A 122 -14.67 -8.07 -13.25
C ARG A 122 -13.47 -7.49 -12.49
N VAL A 123 -13.11 -8.14 -11.38
CA VAL A 123 -11.96 -7.75 -10.56
C VAL A 123 -10.98 -8.91 -10.53
N ASN A 124 -9.78 -8.69 -11.04
CA ASN A 124 -8.67 -9.64 -10.96
C ASN A 124 -7.60 -9.10 -10.02
N LEU A 125 -7.04 -9.97 -9.22
CA LEU A 125 -6.00 -9.65 -8.24
C LEU A 125 -4.73 -10.43 -8.59
N CYS A 126 -3.60 -9.74 -8.73
CA CYS A 126 -2.28 -10.35 -8.69
C CYS A 126 -1.72 -10.23 -7.28
N LEU A 127 -1.63 -11.33 -6.57
CA LEU A 127 -1.16 -11.37 -5.20
C LEU A 127 0.34 -11.05 -5.16
N TYR A 128 0.74 -10.11 -4.32
CA TYR A 128 2.14 -9.70 -4.21
C TYR A 128 2.98 -10.79 -3.56
N PHE A 129 4.06 -11.18 -4.23
CA PHE A 129 5.09 -12.07 -3.70
C PHE A 129 6.18 -11.25 -3.03
N ASP A 130 6.38 -11.45 -1.73
CA ASP A 130 7.43 -10.78 -0.97
C ASP A 130 8.75 -11.56 -1.13
N PRO A 131 9.78 -11.01 -1.79
CA PRO A 131 11.05 -11.70 -1.97
C PRO A 131 11.83 -11.93 -0.66
N ALA A 132 11.44 -11.27 0.43
CA ALA A 132 12.02 -11.49 1.76
C ALA A 132 11.25 -12.55 2.58
N GLY A 133 10.12 -13.05 2.07
CA GLY A 133 9.28 -14.04 2.73
C GLY A 133 9.72 -15.48 2.47
N ASP A 134 9.08 -16.42 3.18
CA ASP A 134 9.24 -17.86 2.91
C ASP A 134 8.42 -18.27 1.68
N ASP A 135 9.07 -18.81 0.66
CA ASP A 135 8.46 -19.12 -0.62
C ASP A 135 7.33 -20.16 -0.50
N ASP A 136 7.56 -21.24 0.23
CA ASP A 136 6.59 -22.33 0.36
C ASP A 136 5.35 -21.87 1.13
N ALA A 137 5.54 -21.10 2.19
CA ALA A 137 4.44 -20.52 2.95
C ALA A 137 3.61 -19.54 2.12
N GLN A 138 4.25 -18.72 1.29
CA GLN A 138 3.56 -17.81 0.39
C GLN A 138 2.77 -18.54 -0.68
N LEU A 139 3.36 -19.56 -1.32
CA LEU A 139 2.66 -20.37 -2.33
C LEU A 139 1.44 -21.06 -1.74
N ALA A 140 1.57 -21.70 -0.57
CA ALA A 140 0.45 -22.33 0.12
C ALA A 140 -0.66 -21.32 0.45
N ARG A 141 -0.29 -20.10 0.87
CA ARG A 141 -1.22 -19.02 1.12
C ARG A 141 -1.95 -18.58 -0.16
N PHE A 142 -1.25 -18.44 -1.27
CA PHE A 142 -1.86 -18.03 -2.54
C PHE A 142 -2.87 -19.05 -3.03
N GLU A 143 -2.61 -20.35 -2.87
CA GLU A 143 -3.56 -21.41 -3.17
C GLU A 143 -4.82 -21.32 -2.29
N GLN A 144 -4.64 -21.08 -0.98
CA GLN A 144 -5.75 -20.88 -0.06
C GLN A 144 -6.59 -19.66 -0.44
N LEU A 145 -5.96 -18.52 -0.75
CA LEU A 145 -6.66 -17.31 -1.16
C LEU A 145 -7.41 -17.51 -2.47
N ARG A 146 -6.80 -18.15 -3.45
CA ARG A 146 -7.44 -18.50 -4.71
C ARG A 146 -8.71 -19.33 -4.48
N ALA A 147 -8.65 -20.30 -3.57
CA ALA A 147 -9.82 -21.10 -3.19
C ALA A 147 -10.89 -20.25 -2.49
N GLN A 148 -10.51 -19.30 -1.63
CA GLN A 148 -11.46 -18.41 -0.93
C GLN A 148 -12.17 -17.44 -1.89
N PHE A 149 -11.52 -17.02 -2.98
CA PHE A 149 -12.12 -16.18 -4.01
C PHE A 149 -12.99 -16.99 -5.00
N ALA A 150 -12.90 -18.33 -5.00
CA ALA A 150 -13.69 -19.15 -5.90
C ALA A 150 -15.22 -18.93 -5.68
N GLY A 151 -15.93 -18.71 -6.78
CA GLY A 151 -17.38 -18.46 -6.75
C GLY A 151 -17.79 -17.04 -6.32
N THR A 152 -16.82 -16.13 -6.13
CA THR A 152 -17.09 -14.72 -5.87
C THR A 152 -16.96 -13.87 -7.14
N SER A 153 -17.29 -12.58 -7.07
CA SER A 153 -17.11 -11.62 -8.16
C SER A 153 -15.67 -11.07 -8.28
N VAL A 154 -14.78 -11.49 -7.39
CA VAL A 154 -13.36 -11.13 -7.36
C VAL A 154 -12.54 -12.40 -7.56
N HIS A 155 -11.50 -12.35 -8.39
CA HIS A 155 -10.68 -13.49 -8.74
C HIS A 155 -9.20 -13.19 -8.45
N ALA A 156 -8.45 -14.20 -8.03
CA ALA A 156 -7.00 -14.09 -7.81
C ALA A 156 -6.25 -15.06 -8.76
N PRO A 157 -6.15 -14.73 -10.07
CA PRO A 157 -5.60 -15.63 -11.07
C PRO A 157 -4.06 -15.59 -11.15
N CYS A 158 -3.42 -14.60 -10.58
CA CYS A 158 -1.99 -14.33 -10.79
C CYS A 158 -1.23 -13.97 -9.51
N VAL A 159 0.09 -14.03 -9.63
CA VAL A 159 1.04 -13.60 -8.60
C VAL A 159 1.94 -12.52 -9.21
N LYS A 160 2.21 -11.47 -8.45
CA LYS A 160 3.08 -10.36 -8.83
C LYS A 160 4.48 -10.56 -8.28
N PHE A 161 5.45 -10.71 -9.16
CA PHE A 161 6.87 -10.64 -8.85
C PHE A 161 7.43 -9.27 -9.26
N VAL A 162 8.27 -8.69 -8.42
CA VAL A 162 9.04 -7.48 -8.73
C VAL A 162 10.50 -7.91 -8.94
N GLN A 163 11.04 -7.69 -10.13
CA GLN A 163 12.35 -8.20 -10.53
C GLN A 163 13.46 -7.15 -10.42
N ASP A 164 13.13 -5.90 -10.61
CA ASP A 164 14.09 -4.79 -10.72
C ASP A 164 14.09 -3.85 -9.50
N GLY A 165 13.32 -4.17 -8.47
CA GLY A 165 13.30 -3.42 -7.22
C GLY A 165 12.69 -2.02 -7.31
N ALA A 166 12.08 -1.68 -8.42
CA ALA A 166 11.42 -0.40 -8.64
C ALA A 166 9.90 -0.50 -8.46
#